data_df6db2ff37f4dfecc3027c6f4012274c
#
_entry.id   df6db2ff37f4dfecc3027c6f4012274c
#
_cell.length_a   1.000
_cell.length_b   1.000
_cell.length_c   1.000
_cell.angle_alpha   90.00
_cell.angle_beta   90.00
_cell.angle_gamma   90.00
#
_symmetry.space_group_name_H-M   'P 1'
#
loop_
_entity.id
_entity.type
_entity.pdbx_description
1 polymer ?
#
loop_
_entity_poly.entity_id
_entity_poly.type
_entity_poly.pdbx_seq_one_letter_code
_entity_poly.pdbx_strand_id
1 'polypeptide(L)'
;MGGRSQRRPRDFEVFRGVDAEPLPCATFEDALSAISSGEADLGMIPIENSVAGRVADIHHLMPISDLHIIAEWFLPIRNQLLALKGVKLSEIKSVESHIMALGQCRNFIRKLGVKSIVAADTAGAAREVAERGQRSAAAIASRLAAEIYGLDIVAENIEDESHSTTRFIVLSRSPLRAPRANGPVLTTFVFQVRNIPAALYKALGGFATNGVNMTKLESYMLEGTFSATQFYSDVEGHPDDPGLKLALEELAFFTQPDSLKILGVYPANPFRKTIARSSAQNSGV
;
A
#
# COMPACT_ATOMS: atom_id res chain seq x y z
N MET A 1 -12.38 -3.59 -27.57
CA MET A 1 -11.99 -2.17 -27.33
C MET A 1 -12.18 -1.91 -25.85
N GLY A 2 -11.11 -2.05 -25.07
CA GLY A 2 -11.13 -1.93 -23.62
C GLY A 2 -11.26 -0.46 -23.21
N GLY A 3 -12.37 -0.12 -22.52
CA GLY A 3 -12.56 1.20 -21.97
C GLY A 3 -11.53 1.48 -20.89
N ARG A 4 -10.66 2.46 -21.13
CA ARG A 4 -9.72 2.99 -20.15
C ARG A 4 -10.52 3.60 -18.98
N SER A 5 -10.47 2.97 -17.83
CA SER A 5 -10.93 3.56 -16.57
C SER A 5 -10.01 4.73 -16.24
N GLN A 6 -10.40 5.94 -16.64
CA GLN A 6 -9.68 7.16 -16.29
C GLN A 6 -9.89 7.43 -14.80
N ARG A 7 -9.01 6.91 -13.95
CA ARG A 7 -8.86 7.43 -12.59
C ARG A 7 -8.24 8.82 -12.71
N ARG A 8 -9.03 9.85 -12.44
CA ARG A 8 -8.52 11.23 -12.48
C ARG A 8 -7.48 11.41 -11.36
N PRO A 9 -6.38 12.17 -11.58
CA PRO A 9 -5.29 12.39 -10.64
C PRO A 9 -5.66 12.98 -9.27
N ARG A 10 -6.93 13.37 -9.06
CA ARG A 10 -7.41 14.03 -7.83
C ARG A 10 -7.26 13.19 -6.55
N ASP A 11 -7.19 11.87 -6.68
CA ASP A 11 -7.03 10.97 -5.52
C ASP A 11 -5.58 10.90 -5.01
N PHE A 12 -4.63 11.42 -5.76
CA PHE A 12 -3.22 11.37 -5.42
C PHE A 12 -2.70 12.76 -5.11
N GLU A 13 -2.86 13.20 -3.86
CA GLU A 13 -2.31 14.49 -3.40
C GLU A 13 -0.79 14.63 -3.64
N VAL A 14 -0.07 13.52 -3.79
CA VAL A 14 1.35 13.48 -4.19
C VAL A 14 1.58 14.21 -5.51
N PHE A 15 0.59 14.23 -6.38
CA PHE A 15 0.65 14.89 -7.69
C PHE A 15 -0.14 16.20 -7.74
N ARG A 16 -0.44 16.82 -6.58
CA ARG A 16 -1.11 18.14 -6.55
C ARG A 16 -0.29 19.16 -7.34
N GLY A 17 -0.90 19.74 -8.38
CA GLY A 17 -0.26 20.73 -9.26
C GLY A 17 0.57 20.12 -10.39
N VAL A 18 0.60 18.81 -10.52
CA VAL A 18 1.17 18.11 -11.68
C VAL A 18 0.02 17.62 -12.56
N ASP A 19 0.09 17.94 -13.84
CA ASP A 19 -0.84 17.41 -14.85
C ASP A 19 -0.37 15.98 -15.19
N ALA A 20 -0.81 15.00 -14.38
CA ALA A 20 -0.40 13.62 -14.51
C ALA A 20 -1.48 12.80 -15.24
N GLU A 21 -1.08 12.10 -16.29
CA GLU A 21 -1.94 11.14 -17.00
C GLU A 21 -1.76 9.74 -16.36
N PRO A 22 -2.83 9.11 -15.83
CA PRO A 22 -2.71 7.79 -15.23
C PRO A 22 -2.58 6.70 -16.29
N LEU A 23 -1.58 5.82 -16.13
CA LEU A 23 -1.38 4.60 -16.90
C LEU A 23 -1.84 3.39 -16.05
N PRO A 24 -3.07 2.85 -16.28
CA PRO A 24 -3.54 1.68 -15.56
C PRO A 24 -2.78 0.42 -16.00
N CYS A 25 -2.25 -0.34 -15.04
CA CYS A 25 -1.58 -1.61 -15.26
C CYS A 25 -2.42 -2.75 -14.67
N ALA A 26 -2.39 -3.92 -15.31
CA ALA A 26 -3.16 -5.08 -14.87
C ALA A 26 -2.49 -5.80 -13.70
N THR A 27 -1.16 -5.84 -13.68
CA THR A 27 -0.35 -6.51 -12.65
C THR A 27 0.71 -5.56 -12.08
N PHE A 28 1.35 -5.97 -10.99
CA PHE A 28 2.51 -5.24 -10.45
C PHE A 28 3.71 -5.32 -11.38
N GLU A 29 3.92 -6.46 -12.04
CA GLU A 29 4.97 -6.65 -13.04
C GLU A 29 4.81 -5.67 -14.20
N ASP A 30 3.59 -5.50 -14.72
CA ASP A 30 3.30 -4.53 -15.78
C ASP A 30 3.61 -3.10 -15.31
N ALA A 31 3.22 -2.77 -14.07
CA ALA A 31 3.47 -1.44 -13.50
C ALA A 31 4.98 -1.16 -13.36
N LEU A 32 5.74 -2.11 -12.82
CA LEU A 32 7.19 -1.98 -12.70
C LEU A 32 7.88 -1.91 -14.07
N SER A 33 7.41 -2.70 -15.03
CA SER A 33 7.92 -2.69 -16.42
C SER A 33 7.67 -1.35 -17.10
N ALA A 34 6.47 -0.78 -16.93
CA ALA A 34 6.13 0.54 -17.50
C ALA A 34 7.04 1.65 -16.96
N ILE A 35 7.39 1.60 -15.66
CA ILE A 35 8.34 2.56 -15.08
C ILE A 35 9.75 2.30 -15.62
N SER A 36 10.20 1.05 -15.65
CA SER A 36 11.56 0.68 -16.09
C SER A 36 11.80 1.02 -17.55
N SER A 37 10.81 0.79 -18.42
CA SER A 37 10.88 1.11 -19.85
C SER A 37 10.77 2.60 -20.18
N GLY A 38 10.29 3.41 -19.25
CA GLY A 38 10.05 4.84 -19.47
C GLY A 38 8.69 5.18 -20.08
N GLU A 39 7.79 4.23 -20.17
CA GLU A 39 6.38 4.45 -20.54
C GLU A 39 5.66 5.25 -19.44
N ALA A 40 6.02 5.03 -18.17
CA ALA A 40 5.61 5.84 -17.05
C ALA A 40 6.84 6.48 -16.37
N ASP A 41 6.71 7.73 -15.91
CA ASP A 41 7.77 8.42 -15.18
C ASP A 41 7.85 7.97 -13.73
N LEU A 42 6.70 7.75 -13.12
CA LEU A 42 6.54 7.35 -11.72
C LEU A 42 5.51 6.22 -11.60
N GLY A 43 5.65 5.39 -10.57
CA GLY A 43 4.63 4.41 -10.21
C GLY A 43 4.19 4.59 -8.77
N MET A 44 2.88 4.44 -8.54
CA MET A 44 2.31 4.45 -7.21
C MET A 44 1.78 3.06 -6.87
N ILE A 45 2.49 2.37 -5.98
CA ILE A 45 2.32 0.94 -5.72
C ILE A 45 1.89 0.73 -4.26
N PRO A 46 0.76 0.05 -3.99
CA PRO A 46 0.37 -0.31 -2.63
C PRO A 46 1.34 -1.34 -2.05
N ILE A 47 1.82 -1.11 -0.82
CA ILE A 47 2.76 -2.01 -0.15
C ILE A 47 2.17 -2.70 1.07
N GLU A 48 1.27 -2.04 1.78
CA GLU A 48 0.63 -2.56 2.97
C GLU A 48 -0.70 -1.85 3.27
N ASN A 49 -1.56 -2.54 4.00
CA ASN A 49 -2.79 -1.97 4.55
C ASN A 49 -2.82 -2.22 6.06
N SER A 50 -3.25 -1.23 6.85
CA SER A 50 -3.24 -1.30 8.32
C SER A 50 -4.12 -2.39 8.92
N VAL A 51 -5.09 -2.93 8.16
CA VAL A 51 -6.01 -4.00 8.59
C VAL A 51 -5.71 -5.31 7.89
N ALA A 52 -5.50 -5.27 6.57
CA ALA A 52 -5.28 -6.47 5.75
C ALA A 52 -3.82 -6.96 5.75
N GLY A 53 -2.89 -6.15 6.25
CA GLY A 53 -1.47 -6.50 6.29
C GLY A 53 -0.75 -6.19 4.97
N ARG A 54 0.31 -6.96 4.68
CA ARG A 54 1.19 -6.74 3.52
C ARG A 54 0.50 -7.07 2.19
N VAL A 55 0.90 -6.36 1.14
CA VAL A 55 0.64 -6.74 -0.25
C VAL A 55 1.80 -7.64 -0.68
N ALA A 56 1.54 -8.97 -0.79
CA ALA A 56 2.60 -9.97 -0.85
C ALA A 56 3.50 -9.86 -2.08
N ASP A 57 2.92 -9.72 -3.28
CA ASP A 57 3.65 -9.86 -4.54
C ASP A 57 4.71 -8.77 -4.74
N ILE A 58 4.43 -7.54 -4.36
CA ILE A 58 5.35 -6.43 -4.55
C ILE A 58 6.68 -6.60 -3.79
N HIS A 59 6.66 -7.29 -2.66
CA HIS A 59 7.85 -7.51 -1.86
C HIS A 59 8.85 -8.48 -2.51
N HIS A 60 8.39 -9.34 -3.43
CA HIS A 60 9.26 -10.18 -4.24
C HIS A 60 9.84 -9.46 -5.45
N LEU A 61 9.05 -8.52 -6.01
CA LEU A 61 9.42 -7.79 -7.22
C LEU A 61 10.39 -6.63 -6.95
N MET A 62 10.21 -5.92 -5.84
CA MET A 62 11.03 -4.74 -5.51
C MET A 62 12.53 -5.03 -5.38
N PRO A 63 13.00 -6.11 -4.72
CA PRO A 63 14.43 -6.37 -4.58
C PRO A 63 15.16 -6.60 -5.90
N ILE A 64 14.45 -7.19 -6.89
CA ILE A 64 15.02 -7.53 -8.21
C ILE A 64 14.85 -6.41 -9.24
N SER A 65 14.03 -5.40 -8.94
CA SER A 65 13.87 -4.23 -9.79
C SER A 65 15.03 -3.24 -9.60
N ASP A 66 15.32 -2.46 -10.64
CA ASP A 66 16.25 -1.32 -10.55
C ASP A 66 15.55 -0.01 -10.24
N LEU A 67 14.36 -0.09 -9.65
CA LEU A 67 13.57 1.06 -9.28
C LEU A 67 13.88 1.53 -7.85
N HIS A 68 13.65 2.81 -7.61
CA HIS A 68 13.93 3.46 -6.33
C HIS A 68 12.66 4.01 -5.70
N ILE A 69 12.51 3.81 -4.39
CA ILE A 69 11.44 4.45 -3.61
C ILE A 69 11.86 5.90 -3.35
N ILE A 70 11.04 6.85 -3.81
CA ILE A 70 11.30 8.28 -3.67
C ILE A 70 10.33 9.00 -2.73
N ALA A 71 9.19 8.39 -2.42
CA ALA A 71 8.18 8.91 -1.50
C ALA A 71 7.25 7.79 -1.02
N GLU A 72 6.44 8.11 0.00
CA GLU A 72 5.32 7.30 0.44
C GLU A 72 4.04 8.11 0.52
N TRP A 73 2.90 7.43 0.42
CA TRP A 73 1.58 8.01 0.56
C TRP A 73 0.65 7.12 1.37
N PHE A 74 -0.23 7.71 2.15
CA PHE A 74 -1.23 7.00 2.95
C PHE A 74 -2.63 7.40 2.47
N LEU A 75 -3.42 6.40 2.09
CA LEU A 75 -4.79 6.59 1.63
C LEU A 75 -5.75 5.89 2.60
N PRO A 76 -6.56 6.65 3.38
CA PRO A 76 -7.64 6.06 4.15
C PRO A 76 -8.65 5.36 3.22
N ILE A 77 -8.95 4.11 3.52
CA ILE A 77 -9.93 3.34 2.74
C ILE A 77 -11.30 3.62 3.30
N ARG A 78 -12.16 4.17 2.44
CA ARG A 78 -13.56 4.44 2.74
C ARG A 78 -14.43 3.73 1.73
N ASN A 79 -15.19 2.76 2.21
CA ASN A 79 -16.09 1.97 1.39
C ASN A 79 -17.50 2.55 1.45
N GLN A 80 -18.07 2.80 0.27
CA GLN A 80 -19.44 3.31 0.12
C GLN A 80 -20.30 2.22 -0.50
N LEU A 81 -21.57 2.15 -0.13
CA LEU A 81 -22.56 1.33 -0.84
C LEU A 81 -23.14 2.17 -1.98
N LEU A 82 -22.91 1.75 -3.20
CA LEU A 82 -23.29 2.44 -4.43
C LEU A 82 -24.41 1.68 -5.14
N ALA A 83 -25.44 2.40 -5.58
CA ALA A 83 -26.54 1.84 -6.37
C ALA A 83 -26.98 2.83 -7.46
N LEU A 84 -27.86 2.37 -8.32
CA LEU A 84 -28.48 3.24 -9.33
C LEU A 84 -29.25 4.37 -8.66
N LYS A 85 -29.35 5.50 -9.35
CA LYS A 85 -30.03 6.70 -8.86
C LYS A 85 -31.43 6.40 -8.36
N GLY A 86 -31.75 6.91 -7.17
CA GLY A 86 -33.05 6.79 -6.53
C GLY A 86 -33.38 5.39 -6.01
N VAL A 87 -32.43 4.46 -5.94
CA VAL A 87 -32.61 3.14 -5.29
C VAL A 87 -32.53 3.31 -3.78
N LYS A 88 -33.49 2.70 -3.06
CA LYS A 88 -33.47 2.67 -1.59
C LYS A 88 -32.74 1.44 -1.08
N LEU A 89 -32.17 1.54 0.11
CA LEU A 89 -31.44 0.45 0.76
C LEU A 89 -32.28 -0.83 0.86
N SER A 90 -33.59 -0.75 1.06
CA SER A 90 -34.50 -1.88 1.13
C SER A 90 -34.75 -2.62 -0.19
N GLU A 91 -34.40 -2.01 -1.32
CA GLU A 91 -34.53 -2.64 -2.66
C GLU A 91 -33.33 -3.52 -3.00
N ILE A 92 -32.21 -3.35 -2.30
CA ILE A 92 -30.96 -4.06 -2.58
C ILE A 92 -31.07 -5.51 -2.11
N LYS A 93 -30.68 -6.44 -2.99
CA LYS A 93 -30.66 -7.90 -2.73
C LYS A 93 -29.28 -8.51 -2.91
N SER A 94 -28.37 -7.82 -3.61
CA SER A 94 -26.98 -8.26 -3.80
C SER A 94 -26.02 -7.08 -3.72
N VAL A 95 -24.82 -7.39 -3.24
CA VAL A 95 -23.69 -6.43 -3.14
C VAL A 95 -22.48 -7.05 -3.82
N GLU A 96 -21.85 -6.31 -4.71
CA GLU A 96 -20.73 -6.76 -5.54
C GLU A 96 -19.49 -5.93 -5.25
N SER A 97 -18.34 -6.57 -5.09
CA SER A 97 -17.05 -5.91 -4.96
C SER A 97 -15.89 -6.91 -4.98
N HIS A 98 -14.66 -6.39 -4.93
CA HIS A 98 -13.48 -7.21 -4.67
C HIS A 98 -13.58 -7.91 -3.31
N ILE A 99 -13.05 -9.13 -3.24
CA ILE A 99 -13.12 -9.97 -2.03
C ILE A 99 -12.65 -9.26 -0.75
N MET A 100 -11.60 -8.43 -0.86
CA MET A 100 -11.07 -7.68 0.28
C MET A 100 -12.07 -6.63 0.79
N ALA A 101 -12.73 -5.88 -0.10
CA ALA A 101 -13.72 -4.87 0.27
C ALA A 101 -14.98 -5.52 0.88
N LEU A 102 -15.43 -6.65 0.33
CA LEU A 102 -16.51 -7.44 0.93
C LEU A 102 -16.14 -7.91 2.34
N GLY A 103 -14.88 -8.36 2.53
CA GLY A 103 -14.35 -8.76 3.83
C GLY A 103 -14.29 -7.62 4.84
N GLN A 104 -13.96 -6.41 4.40
CA GLN A 104 -13.90 -5.20 5.24
C GLN A 104 -15.27 -4.64 5.60
N CYS A 105 -16.33 -5.02 4.90
CA CYS A 105 -17.72 -4.57 5.13
C CYS A 105 -18.65 -5.71 5.58
N ARG A 106 -18.09 -6.78 6.14
CA ARG A 106 -18.82 -8.01 6.48
C ARG A 106 -19.97 -7.78 7.44
N ASN A 107 -19.78 -6.97 8.47
CA ASN A 107 -20.81 -6.69 9.47
C ASN A 107 -21.99 -5.94 8.87
N PHE A 108 -21.69 -4.94 8.02
CA PHE A 108 -22.71 -4.19 7.30
C PHE A 108 -23.52 -5.10 6.36
N ILE A 109 -22.84 -5.88 5.53
CA ILE A 109 -23.48 -6.81 4.58
C ILE A 109 -24.37 -7.82 5.30
N ARG A 110 -23.90 -8.40 6.41
CA ARG A 110 -24.67 -9.36 7.23
C ARG A 110 -25.90 -8.70 7.83
N LYS A 111 -25.78 -7.44 8.36
CA LYS A 111 -26.91 -6.69 8.89
C LYS A 111 -27.94 -6.36 7.81
N LEU A 112 -27.50 -6.09 6.59
CA LEU A 112 -28.38 -5.82 5.45
C LEU A 112 -29.09 -7.09 4.95
N GLY A 113 -28.52 -8.28 5.20
CA GLY A 113 -29.10 -9.57 4.83
C GLY A 113 -29.09 -9.88 3.33
N VAL A 114 -28.13 -9.35 2.59
CA VAL A 114 -28.03 -9.45 1.13
C VAL A 114 -26.92 -10.42 0.69
N LYS A 115 -26.99 -10.90 -0.55
CA LYS A 115 -25.98 -11.79 -1.14
C LYS A 115 -24.73 -11.02 -1.53
N SER A 116 -23.53 -11.50 -1.14
CA SER A 116 -22.26 -11.01 -1.63
C SER A 116 -21.87 -11.69 -2.94
N ILE A 117 -21.38 -10.92 -3.91
CA ILE A 117 -20.87 -11.37 -5.20
C ILE A 117 -19.45 -10.83 -5.38
N VAL A 118 -18.50 -11.74 -5.61
CA VAL A 118 -17.09 -11.35 -5.81
C VAL A 118 -16.89 -10.85 -7.23
N ALA A 119 -16.31 -9.66 -7.36
CA ALA A 119 -15.88 -9.06 -8.60
C ALA A 119 -14.35 -8.94 -8.66
N ALA A 120 -13.81 -8.69 -9.83
CA ALA A 120 -12.36 -8.58 -10.04
C ALA A 120 -11.74 -7.38 -9.28
N ASP A 121 -12.47 -6.25 -9.24
CA ASP A 121 -12.07 -5.05 -8.50
C ASP A 121 -13.30 -4.23 -8.05
N THR A 122 -13.07 -3.24 -7.18
CA THR A 122 -14.15 -2.42 -6.59
C THR A 122 -14.75 -1.44 -7.60
N ALA A 123 -13.93 -0.81 -8.42
CA ALA A 123 -14.38 0.18 -9.42
C ALA A 123 -15.08 -0.52 -10.59
N GLY A 124 -14.58 -1.68 -11.00
CA GLY A 124 -15.20 -2.56 -11.99
C GLY A 124 -16.59 -3.01 -11.57
N ALA A 125 -16.76 -3.40 -10.32
CA ALA A 125 -18.08 -3.74 -9.77
C ALA A 125 -19.06 -2.57 -9.85
N ALA A 126 -18.62 -1.36 -9.50
CA ALA A 126 -19.45 -0.14 -9.63
C ALA A 126 -19.84 0.13 -11.08
N ARG A 127 -18.90 -0.01 -12.02
CA ARG A 127 -19.17 0.11 -13.46
C ARG A 127 -20.22 -0.91 -13.92
N GLU A 128 -20.04 -2.17 -13.59
CA GLU A 128 -20.94 -3.24 -13.99
C GLU A 128 -22.37 -3.07 -13.44
N VAL A 129 -22.49 -2.60 -12.18
CA VAL A 129 -23.80 -2.26 -11.61
C VAL A 129 -24.48 -1.13 -12.38
N ALA A 130 -23.72 -0.09 -12.76
CA ALA A 130 -24.22 1.02 -13.56
C ALA A 130 -24.66 0.58 -14.95
N GLU A 131 -23.84 -0.23 -15.65
CA GLU A 131 -24.10 -0.69 -17.02
C GLU A 131 -25.30 -1.67 -17.11
N ARG A 132 -25.43 -2.58 -16.12
CA ARG A 132 -26.54 -3.55 -16.10
C ARG A 132 -27.88 -2.92 -15.75
N GLY A 133 -27.92 -1.77 -15.11
CA GLY A 133 -29.16 -1.08 -14.78
C GLY A 133 -30.10 -1.83 -13.82
N GLN A 134 -29.59 -2.81 -13.04
CA GLN A 134 -30.39 -3.63 -12.15
C GLN A 134 -30.56 -2.96 -10.79
N ARG A 135 -31.78 -2.50 -10.45
CA ARG A 135 -32.09 -1.78 -9.22
C ARG A 135 -31.84 -2.58 -7.93
N SER A 136 -31.84 -3.90 -7.98
CA SER A 136 -31.62 -4.75 -6.81
C SER A 136 -30.15 -5.08 -6.55
N ALA A 137 -29.23 -4.61 -7.41
CA ALA A 137 -27.79 -4.77 -7.24
C ALA A 137 -27.14 -3.48 -6.77
N ALA A 138 -26.15 -3.60 -5.89
CA ALA A 138 -25.32 -2.51 -5.42
C ALA A 138 -23.84 -2.90 -5.49
N ALA A 139 -22.95 -1.91 -5.52
CA ALA A 139 -21.51 -2.15 -5.43
C ALA A 139 -20.93 -1.54 -4.15
N ILE A 140 -19.88 -2.15 -3.61
CA ILE A 140 -19.03 -1.52 -2.61
C ILE A 140 -17.81 -0.96 -3.31
N ALA A 141 -17.66 0.37 -3.30
CA ALA A 141 -16.54 1.05 -3.93
C ALA A 141 -16.30 2.43 -3.29
N SER A 142 -15.33 3.19 -3.84
CA SER A 142 -15.02 4.54 -3.39
C SER A 142 -16.11 5.56 -3.80
N ARG A 143 -16.14 6.71 -3.12
CA ARG A 143 -16.97 7.85 -3.52
C ARG A 143 -16.67 8.30 -4.96
N LEU A 144 -15.41 8.27 -5.36
CA LEU A 144 -15.01 8.60 -6.73
C LEU A 144 -15.65 7.67 -7.77
N ALA A 145 -15.79 6.38 -7.48
CA ALA A 145 -16.47 5.45 -8.37
C ALA A 145 -17.95 5.82 -8.55
N ALA A 146 -18.62 6.30 -7.49
CA ALA A 146 -19.98 6.82 -7.59
C ALA A 146 -20.07 8.01 -8.56
N GLU A 147 -19.14 8.96 -8.44
CA GLU A 147 -19.08 10.14 -9.31
C GLU A 147 -18.82 9.77 -10.79
N ILE A 148 -17.85 8.87 -11.02
CA ILE A 148 -17.47 8.45 -12.37
C ILE A 148 -18.60 7.70 -13.09
N TYR A 149 -19.26 6.78 -12.37
CA TYR A 149 -20.28 5.92 -12.98
C TYR A 149 -21.72 6.40 -12.78
N GLY A 150 -21.89 7.59 -12.16
CA GLY A 150 -23.20 8.21 -11.98
C GLY A 150 -24.14 7.45 -11.06
N LEU A 151 -23.56 6.78 -10.03
CA LEU A 151 -24.30 6.05 -9.00
C LEU A 151 -24.57 6.94 -7.78
N ASP A 152 -25.64 6.62 -7.05
CA ASP A 152 -25.93 7.25 -5.76
C ASP A 152 -25.22 6.48 -4.64
N ILE A 153 -24.73 7.21 -3.62
CA ILE A 153 -24.24 6.64 -2.38
C ILE A 153 -25.44 6.38 -1.47
N VAL A 154 -25.78 5.10 -1.28
CA VAL A 154 -26.93 4.68 -0.46
C VAL A 154 -26.57 4.51 1.01
N ALA A 155 -25.31 4.18 1.30
CA ALA A 155 -24.74 4.18 2.65
C ALA A 155 -23.26 4.57 2.59
N GLU A 156 -22.83 5.38 3.57
CA GLU A 156 -21.46 5.90 3.63
C GLU A 156 -20.62 5.19 4.68
N ASN A 157 -19.31 5.04 4.40
CA ASN A 157 -18.30 4.57 5.35
C ASN A 157 -18.72 3.27 6.03
N ILE A 158 -19.04 2.26 5.21
CA ILE A 158 -19.63 1.00 5.65
C ILE A 158 -18.59 -0.06 6.05
N GLU A 159 -17.31 0.31 6.03
CA GLU A 159 -16.22 -0.54 6.51
C GLU A 159 -16.34 -0.86 8.00
N ASP A 160 -16.02 -2.09 8.39
CA ASP A 160 -16.07 -2.57 9.78
C ASP A 160 -15.01 -1.86 10.65
N GLU A 161 -13.87 -1.49 10.03
CA GLU A 161 -12.74 -0.84 10.70
C GLU A 161 -12.47 0.54 10.09
N SER A 162 -12.88 1.60 10.78
CA SER A 162 -12.78 2.99 10.31
C SER A 162 -11.35 3.51 10.11
N HIS A 163 -10.34 2.78 10.63
CA HIS A 163 -8.92 3.14 10.55
C HIS A 163 -8.17 2.45 9.41
N SER A 164 -8.87 1.71 8.54
CA SER A 164 -8.24 1.06 7.38
C SER A 164 -7.55 2.09 6.49
N THR A 165 -6.24 1.94 6.35
CA THR A 165 -5.40 2.84 5.56
C THR A 165 -4.42 2.02 4.74
N THR A 166 -4.33 2.29 3.45
CA THR A 166 -3.34 1.68 2.56
C THR A 166 -2.15 2.61 2.41
N ARG A 167 -0.96 2.07 2.64
CA ARG A 167 0.30 2.75 2.34
C ARG A 167 0.73 2.40 0.94
N PHE A 168 1.06 3.42 0.17
CA PHE A 168 1.67 3.34 -1.15
C PHE A 168 3.10 3.83 -1.08
N ILE A 169 3.94 3.27 -1.94
CA ILE A 169 5.28 3.80 -2.24
C ILE A 169 5.26 4.40 -3.64
N VAL A 170 6.02 5.46 -3.83
CA VAL A 170 6.23 6.08 -5.14
C VAL A 170 7.58 5.64 -5.67
N LEU A 171 7.58 5.04 -6.85
CA LEU A 171 8.74 4.47 -7.51
C LEU A 171 9.19 5.33 -8.68
N SER A 172 10.50 5.38 -8.89
CA SER A 172 11.15 6.07 -10.02
C SER A 172 12.37 5.27 -10.51
N ARG A 173 12.72 5.44 -11.79
CA ARG A 173 13.99 4.96 -12.36
C ARG A 173 15.21 5.63 -11.74
N SER A 174 15.09 6.89 -11.40
CA SER A 174 16.19 7.66 -10.83
C SER A 174 16.09 7.73 -9.32
N PRO A 175 17.17 7.48 -8.57
CA PRO A 175 17.17 7.65 -7.14
C PRO A 175 17.02 9.15 -6.79
N LEU A 176 16.08 9.44 -5.91
CA LEU A 176 15.94 10.76 -5.30
C LEU A 176 16.15 10.59 -3.79
N ARG A 177 17.32 11.02 -3.29
CA ARG A 177 17.60 10.95 -1.86
C ARG A 177 17.11 12.21 -1.15
N ALA A 178 16.35 12.03 -0.09
CA ALA A 178 15.92 13.14 0.77
C ALA A 178 17.15 13.84 1.39
N PRO A 179 17.19 15.17 1.42
CA PRO A 179 18.23 15.90 2.14
C PRO A 179 18.13 15.65 3.66
N ARG A 180 19.26 15.46 4.34
CA ARG A 180 19.33 15.27 5.80
C ARG A 180 18.65 16.39 6.62
N ALA A 181 18.65 17.60 6.10
CA ALA A 181 18.20 18.80 6.81
C ALA A 181 16.69 19.10 6.70
N ASN A 182 15.91 18.36 5.90
CA ASN A 182 14.53 18.70 5.56
C ASN A 182 13.48 17.89 6.32
N GLY A 183 13.71 17.61 7.62
CA GLY A 183 12.74 16.90 8.47
C GLY A 183 12.97 15.40 8.56
N PRO A 184 11.98 14.64 9.06
CA PRO A 184 12.11 13.20 9.23
C PRO A 184 12.29 12.48 7.90
N VAL A 185 13.25 11.57 7.86
CA VAL A 185 13.59 10.74 6.69
C VAL A 185 13.37 9.27 7.03
N LEU A 186 12.96 8.50 6.04
CA LEU A 186 12.92 7.04 6.09
C LEU A 186 13.95 6.47 5.13
N THR A 187 14.58 5.39 5.58
CA THR A 187 15.42 4.54 4.75
C THR A 187 14.78 3.16 4.64
N THR A 188 14.48 2.75 3.42
CA THR A 188 13.96 1.42 3.11
C THR A 188 15.04 0.59 2.45
N PHE A 189 15.22 -0.64 2.94
CA PHE A 189 16.23 -1.56 2.41
C PHE A 189 15.77 -3.02 2.52
N VAL A 190 16.43 -3.87 1.74
CA VAL A 190 16.33 -5.33 1.83
C VAL A 190 17.68 -5.93 2.16
N PHE A 191 17.67 -7.06 2.84
CA PHE A 191 18.88 -7.80 3.18
C PHE A 191 18.59 -9.28 3.35
N GLN A 192 19.62 -10.12 3.22
CA GLN A 192 19.53 -11.55 3.47
C GLN A 192 20.48 -11.93 4.62
N VAL A 193 19.95 -12.62 5.62
CA VAL A 193 20.80 -13.15 6.70
C VAL A 193 21.32 -14.53 6.33
N ARG A 194 22.47 -14.89 6.93
CA ARG A 194 22.98 -16.26 6.85
C ARG A 194 22.04 -17.18 7.61
N ASN A 195 21.79 -18.38 7.11
CA ASN A 195 20.95 -19.36 7.78
C ASN A 195 21.72 -20.06 8.93
N ILE A 196 22.01 -19.30 9.98
CA ILE A 196 22.69 -19.77 11.19
C ILE A 196 21.92 -19.31 12.44
N PRO A 197 22.06 -20.00 13.57
CA PRO A 197 21.37 -19.61 14.81
C PRO A 197 21.62 -18.17 15.21
N ALA A 198 20.55 -17.47 15.58
CA ALA A 198 20.55 -16.06 16.01
C ALA A 198 21.04 -15.05 14.96
N ALA A 199 21.10 -15.40 13.65
CA ALA A 199 21.57 -14.49 12.61
C ALA A 199 20.76 -13.19 12.55
N LEU A 200 19.43 -13.31 12.54
CA LEU A 200 18.55 -12.14 12.52
C LEU A 200 18.72 -11.26 13.77
N TYR A 201 18.81 -11.87 14.96
CA TYR A 201 19.04 -11.14 16.21
C TYR A 201 20.33 -10.31 16.16
N LYS A 202 21.42 -10.91 15.68
CA LYS A 202 22.72 -10.23 15.54
C LYS A 202 22.65 -9.13 14.49
N ALA A 203 21.99 -9.40 13.35
CA ALA A 203 21.82 -8.43 12.28
C ALA A 203 21.03 -7.18 12.71
N LEU A 204 20.06 -7.34 13.61
CA LEU A 204 19.24 -6.24 14.13
C LEU A 204 19.85 -5.52 15.33
N GLY A 205 20.85 -6.11 15.97
CA GLY A 205 21.47 -5.56 17.18
C GLY A 205 22.01 -4.15 17.00
N GLY A 206 22.63 -3.85 15.86
CA GLY A 206 23.20 -2.56 15.54
C GLY A 206 22.18 -1.43 15.54
N PHE A 207 20.92 -1.68 15.16
CA PHE A 207 19.86 -0.65 15.20
C PHE A 207 19.51 -0.28 16.65
N ALA A 208 19.41 -1.26 17.53
CA ALA A 208 19.10 -1.04 18.95
C ALA A 208 20.24 -0.28 19.65
N THR A 209 21.50 -0.70 19.44
CA THR A 209 22.67 -0.09 20.09
C THR A 209 22.95 1.33 19.60
N ASN A 210 22.59 1.64 18.36
CA ASN A 210 22.78 2.97 17.76
C ASN A 210 21.51 3.84 17.82
N GLY A 211 20.46 3.44 18.55
CA GLY A 211 19.25 4.23 18.77
C GLY A 211 18.42 4.46 17.52
N VAL A 212 18.46 3.56 16.55
CA VAL A 212 17.70 3.66 15.29
C VAL A 212 16.37 2.91 15.44
N ASN A 213 15.27 3.62 15.20
CA ASN A 213 13.94 3.06 15.25
C ASN A 213 13.59 2.33 13.94
N MET A 214 13.24 1.04 14.06
CA MET A 214 12.75 0.23 12.93
C MET A 214 11.23 0.25 12.93
N THR A 215 10.63 0.81 11.88
CA THR A 215 9.17 0.96 11.77
C THR A 215 8.50 -0.19 11.01
N LYS A 216 9.27 -0.98 10.26
CA LYS A 216 8.80 -2.14 9.52
C LYS A 216 9.89 -3.20 9.40
N LEU A 217 9.50 -4.46 9.58
CA LEU A 217 10.32 -5.63 9.29
C LEU A 217 9.42 -6.75 8.77
N GLU A 218 9.62 -7.12 7.53
CA GLU A 218 8.90 -8.20 6.85
C GLU A 218 9.88 -9.26 6.37
N SER A 219 9.49 -10.52 6.49
CA SER A 219 10.31 -11.64 6.03
C SER A 219 9.65 -12.39 4.88
N TYR A 220 10.46 -12.89 3.95
CA TYR A 220 10.00 -13.79 2.89
C TYR A 220 10.95 -14.93 2.62
N MET A 221 10.35 -15.99 2.04
CA MET A 221 11.08 -17.14 1.54
C MET A 221 11.57 -16.84 0.13
N LEU A 222 12.77 -17.29 -0.18
CA LEU A 222 13.33 -17.22 -1.53
C LEU A 222 13.25 -18.60 -2.17
N GLU A 223 12.92 -18.64 -3.48
CA GLU A 223 13.07 -19.81 -4.37
C GLU A 223 12.47 -21.12 -3.81
N GLY A 224 11.28 -21.05 -3.21
CA GLY A 224 10.60 -22.24 -2.69
C GLY A 224 11.23 -22.88 -1.46
N THR A 225 12.19 -22.22 -0.82
CA THR A 225 12.74 -22.65 0.47
C THR A 225 11.75 -22.35 1.59
N PHE A 226 11.65 -23.24 2.60
CA PHE A 226 10.86 -22.99 3.81
C PHE A 226 11.60 -22.14 4.86
N SER A 227 12.72 -21.53 4.49
CA SER A 227 13.50 -20.65 5.36
C SER A 227 13.35 -19.20 4.93
N ALA A 228 12.83 -18.36 5.83
CA ALA A 228 12.79 -16.92 5.61
C ALA A 228 14.21 -16.36 5.77
N THR A 229 14.84 -16.03 4.66
CA THR A 229 16.21 -15.51 4.65
C THR A 229 16.31 -14.09 4.15
N GLN A 230 15.32 -13.58 3.43
CA GLN A 230 15.26 -12.20 2.95
C GLN A 230 14.32 -11.37 3.81
N PHE A 231 14.72 -10.16 4.10
CA PHE A 231 13.96 -9.20 4.91
C PHE A 231 13.85 -7.87 4.17
N TYR A 232 12.68 -7.25 4.32
CA TYR A 232 12.39 -5.88 3.90
C TYR A 232 12.21 -5.04 5.16
N SER A 233 12.89 -3.91 5.25
CA SER A 233 12.84 -3.06 6.44
C SER A 233 12.71 -1.59 6.10
N ASP A 234 11.96 -0.89 6.96
CA ASP A 234 11.94 0.57 7.03
C ASP A 234 12.51 1.02 8.37
N VAL A 235 13.43 1.96 8.34
CA VAL A 235 14.00 2.60 9.52
C VAL A 235 13.88 4.13 9.43
N GLU A 236 13.78 4.77 10.59
CA GLU A 236 13.84 6.22 10.69
C GLU A 236 15.30 6.69 10.62
N GLY A 237 15.57 7.69 9.80
CA GLY A 237 16.88 8.30 9.65
C GLY A 237 17.42 8.25 8.23
N HIS A 238 18.48 9.03 8.00
CA HIS A 238 19.21 9.08 6.74
C HIS A 238 20.47 8.18 6.85
N PRO A 239 20.87 7.43 5.79
CA PRO A 239 22.04 6.53 5.86
C PRO A 239 23.35 7.21 6.24
N ASP A 240 23.47 8.53 6.02
CA ASP A 240 24.65 9.31 6.41
C ASP A 240 24.56 9.84 7.86
N ASP A 241 23.48 9.58 8.59
CA ASP A 241 23.39 9.88 10.02
C ASP A 241 24.29 8.90 10.80
N PRO A 242 25.08 9.37 11.77
CA PRO A 242 26.07 8.52 12.42
C PRO A 242 25.50 7.20 12.99
N GLY A 243 24.34 7.26 13.64
CA GLY A 243 23.70 6.07 14.21
C GLY A 243 23.24 5.07 13.15
N LEU A 244 22.54 5.55 12.10
CA LEU A 244 22.07 4.65 11.04
C LEU A 244 23.23 4.11 10.19
N LYS A 245 24.26 4.92 9.94
CA LYS A 245 25.45 4.46 9.23
C LYS A 245 26.11 3.29 9.94
N LEU A 246 26.37 3.41 11.25
CA LEU A 246 26.96 2.32 12.07
C LEU A 246 26.05 1.09 12.09
N ALA A 247 24.74 1.28 12.26
CA ALA A 247 23.78 0.17 12.25
C ALA A 247 23.77 -0.60 10.91
N LEU A 248 23.87 0.10 9.77
CA LEU A 248 23.94 -0.51 8.44
C LEU A 248 25.30 -1.21 8.20
N GLU A 249 26.40 -0.68 8.72
CA GLU A 249 27.71 -1.33 8.68
C GLU A 249 27.71 -2.63 9.49
N GLU A 250 27.14 -2.63 10.70
CA GLU A 250 26.96 -3.84 11.50
C GLU A 250 26.03 -4.86 10.81
N LEU A 251 24.92 -4.39 10.24
CA LEU A 251 24.00 -5.24 9.48
C LEU A 251 24.74 -5.96 8.34
N ALA A 252 25.51 -5.21 7.54
CA ALA A 252 26.26 -5.74 6.40
C ALA A 252 27.23 -6.87 6.82
N PHE A 253 27.80 -6.81 8.02
CA PHE A 253 28.69 -7.86 8.53
C PHE A 253 27.96 -9.20 8.76
N PHE A 254 26.70 -9.16 9.19
CA PHE A 254 25.91 -10.37 9.49
C PHE A 254 25.05 -10.87 8.33
N THR A 255 24.97 -10.10 7.23
CA THR A 255 24.22 -10.47 6.04
C THR A 255 25.07 -11.32 5.09
N GLN A 256 24.42 -11.85 4.05
CA GLN A 256 25.13 -12.43 2.92
C GLN A 256 25.82 -11.32 2.13
N PRO A 257 26.99 -11.60 1.53
CA PRO A 257 27.67 -10.61 0.69
C PRO A 257 26.72 -10.03 -0.37
N ASP A 258 26.80 -8.72 -0.58
CA ASP A 258 26.04 -7.96 -1.60
C ASP A 258 24.51 -8.06 -1.50
N SER A 259 23.97 -8.60 -0.38
CA SER A 259 22.54 -8.77 -0.20
C SER A 259 21.84 -7.54 0.41
N LEU A 260 22.59 -6.63 1.02
CA LEU A 260 22.05 -5.37 1.56
C LEU A 260 21.87 -4.37 0.40
N LYS A 261 20.61 -4.08 0.07
CA LYS A 261 20.25 -3.12 -0.99
C LYS A 261 19.34 -2.04 -0.43
N ILE A 262 19.75 -0.78 -0.46
CA ILE A 262 18.88 0.36 -0.13
C ILE A 262 17.95 0.59 -1.32
N LEU A 263 16.65 0.47 -1.08
CA LEU A 263 15.60 0.68 -2.08
C LEU A 263 15.17 2.14 -2.18
N GLY A 264 15.32 2.92 -1.09
CA GLY A 264 15.01 4.34 -1.10
C GLY A 264 15.37 5.06 0.19
N VAL A 265 15.59 6.38 0.05
CA VAL A 265 15.81 7.33 1.15
C VAL A 265 14.91 8.54 0.88
N TYR A 266 13.81 8.66 1.60
CA TYR A 266 12.75 9.59 1.24
C TYR A 266 12.15 10.29 2.48
N PRO A 267 11.50 11.46 2.31
CA PRO A 267 10.83 12.15 3.40
C PRO A 267 9.73 11.29 4.01
N ALA A 268 9.70 11.19 5.34
CA ALA A 268 8.60 10.54 6.04
C ALA A 268 7.30 11.33 5.87
N ASN A 269 6.23 10.66 5.48
CA ASN A 269 4.94 11.31 5.31
C ASN A 269 4.40 11.81 6.67
N PRO A 270 3.90 13.06 6.78
CA PRO A 270 3.35 13.60 8.02
C PRO A 270 2.23 12.75 8.65
N PHE A 271 1.52 11.97 7.86
CA PHE A 271 0.47 11.05 8.32
C PHE A 271 0.97 10.03 9.35
N ARG A 272 2.24 9.64 9.32
CA ARG A 272 2.86 8.76 10.33
C ARG A 272 2.70 9.28 11.75
N LYS A 273 2.80 10.60 11.95
CA LYS A 273 2.60 11.24 13.26
C LYS A 273 1.15 11.13 13.74
N THR A 274 0.19 11.10 12.83
CA THR A 274 -1.24 10.94 13.14
C THR A 274 -1.54 9.52 13.60
N ILE A 275 -1.00 8.51 12.91
CA ILE A 275 -1.14 7.10 13.29
C ILE A 275 -0.54 6.85 14.68
N ALA A 276 0.68 7.33 14.93
CA ALA A 276 1.35 7.14 16.20
C ALA A 276 0.57 7.71 17.40
N ARG A 277 -0.10 8.85 17.21
CA ARG A 277 -0.94 9.47 18.24
C ARG A 277 -2.22 8.68 18.52
N SER A 278 -2.88 8.17 17.48
CA SER A 278 -4.09 7.35 17.65
C SER A 278 -3.80 6.00 18.32
N SER A 279 -2.66 5.39 18.03
CA SER A 279 -2.21 4.15 18.68
C SER A 279 -1.91 4.36 20.17
N ALA A 280 -1.26 5.47 20.53
CA ALA A 280 -0.97 5.81 21.93
C ALA A 280 -2.22 6.09 22.75
N GLN A 281 -3.27 6.66 22.15
CA GLN A 281 -4.56 6.89 22.85
C GLN A 281 -5.35 5.60 23.07
N ASN A 282 -5.22 4.60 22.19
CA ASN A 282 -5.91 3.32 22.32
C ASN A 282 -5.20 2.31 23.25
N SER A 283 -3.92 2.50 23.53
CA SER A 283 -3.13 1.60 24.39
C SER A 283 -3.19 1.92 25.89
N GLY A 284 -3.84 3.03 26.30
CA GLY A 284 -4.18 3.29 27.71
C GLY A 284 -2.97 3.33 28.67
N VAL A 285 -1.78 3.74 28.18
CA VAL A 285 -0.57 3.94 29.00
C VAL A 285 -0.20 5.39 28.99
#